data_617a1d1d365badedadee5e830ce30c5d
#
_entry.id   617a1d1d365badedadee5e830ce30c5d
#
_cell.length_a   1.000
_cell.length_b   1.000
_cell.length_c   1.000
_cell.angle_alpha   90.00
_cell.angle_beta   90.00
_cell.angle_gamma   90.00
#
_symmetry.space_group_name_H-M   'P 1'
#
loop_
_entity.id
_entity.type
_entity.pdbx_description
1 polymer ?
#
loop_
_entity_poly.entity_id
_entity_poly.type
_entity_poly.pdbx_seq_one_letter_code
_entity_poly.pdbx_strand_id
1 'polypeptide(L)'
;MSEHDSDVIFAGSIPKLYEQYLVPSAFEPFAGDLVRRLQSRHLTHVLEIAAGTGVVTRALAKMLPSTVEIVATDLNPGMLEQAQSIDMKRPVQWRQADALDLPFPEESFDAVICQFGVMFFPDKAKAFAEVYRVLPHGGVFVFNVWDRIEENDFPNTVTKAIAPLFPDNPPRFHARVPHGYHSVEIIERDLTAGGFTSKPEIEVVTRESRARAPRSIAMAYCQGTPLRNEIEGRDELLLGDATVLATKALTERFGRGPIVGKSQALAVTVVK
;
A
#
# COMPACT_ATOMS: atom_id res chain seq x y z
N MET A 1 -10.60 18.48 11.26
CA MET A 1 -9.79 17.29 10.88
C MET A 1 -8.60 17.82 10.12
N SER A 2 -7.38 17.50 10.50
CA SER A 2 -6.20 17.94 9.74
C SER A 2 -6.14 17.18 8.41
N GLU A 3 -5.43 17.72 7.38
CA GLU A 3 -5.19 16.97 6.13
C GLU A 3 -4.57 15.59 6.41
N HIS A 4 -3.73 15.49 7.43
CA HIS A 4 -3.10 14.23 7.86
C HIS A 4 -4.10 13.18 8.34
N ASP A 5 -5.17 13.60 9.03
CA ASP A 5 -6.19 12.67 9.54
C ASP A 5 -7.01 12.07 8.39
N SER A 6 -7.25 12.83 7.32
CA SER A 6 -8.02 12.36 6.16
C SER A 6 -7.26 11.39 5.26
N ASP A 7 -5.92 11.45 5.27
CA ASP A 7 -5.06 10.63 4.39
C ASP A 7 -5.08 9.13 4.74
N VAL A 8 -5.42 8.80 5.99
CA VAL A 8 -5.46 7.41 6.49
C VAL A 8 -6.87 6.84 6.58
N ILE A 9 -7.89 7.60 6.15
CA ILE A 9 -9.29 7.16 6.21
C ILE A 9 -9.65 6.41 4.92
N PHE A 10 -9.75 5.08 5.04
CA PHE A 10 -10.25 4.18 4.00
C PHE A 10 -11.64 3.67 4.42
N ALA A 11 -12.66 4.54 4.33
CA ALA A 11 -14.02 4.24 4.80
C ALA A 11 -15.07 4.35 3.68
N GLY A 12 -16.31 4.02 3.99
CA GLY A 12 -17.44 4.11 3.07
C GLY A 12 -17.29 3.14 1.89
N SER A 13 -17.34 3.65 0.66
CA SER A 13 -17.19 2.84 -0.56
C SER A 13 -15.73 2.62 -0.98
N ILE A 14 -14.75 3.28 -0.33
CA ILE A 14 -13.33 3.20 -0.69
C ILE A 14 -12.82 1.77 -0.67
N PRO A 15 -13.00 0.93 0.39
CA PRO A 15 -12.47 -0.43 0.42
C PRO A 15 -12.95 -1.29 -0.76
N LYS A 16 -14.22 -1.16 -1.14
CA LYS A 16 -14.81 -1.92 -2.26
C LYS A 16 -14.21 -1.50 -3.61
N LEU A 17 -14.10 -0.18 -3.86
CA LEU A 17 -13.52 0.35 -5.09
C LEU A 17 -12.03 0.07 -5.18
N TYR A 18 -11.33 0.14 -4.04
CA TYR A 18 -9.92 -0.24 -3.87
C TYR A 18 -9.70 -1.71 -4.29
N GLU A 19 -10.47 -2.64 -3.71
CA GLU A 19 -10.37 -4.06 -4.08
C GLU A 19 -10.72 -4.31 -5.54
N GLN A 20 -11.76 -3.68 -6.04
CA GLN A 20 -12.26 -3.92 -7.40
C GLN A 20 -11.33 -3.39 -8.49
N TYR A 21 -10.71 -2.23 -8.29
CA TYR A 21 -10.01 -1.53 -9.36
C TYR A 21 -8.52 -1.33 -9.09
N LEU A 22 -8.13 -1.03 -7.85
CA LEU A 22 -6.75 -0.70 -7.52
C LEU A 22 -5.92 -1.96 -7.25
N VAL A 23 -6.46 -2.91 -6.51
CA VAL A 23 -5.75 -4.18 -6.20
C VAL A 23 -5.26 -4.88 -7.47
N PRO A 24 -6.10 -5.21 -8.46
CA PRO A 24 -5.64 -5.94 -9.64
C PRO A 24 -4.71 -5.14 -10.54
N SER A 25 -4.82 -3.80 -10.54
CA SER A 25 -4.01 -2.94 -11.41
C SER A 25 -2.67 -2.54 -10.79
N ALA A 26 -2.62 -2.24 -9.49
CA ALA A 26 -1.47 -1.64 -8.84
C ALA A 26 -0.79 -2.55 -7.82
N PHE A 27 -1.52 -3.33 -7.02
CA PHE A 27 -0.96 -4.05 -5.87
C PHE A 27 -0.65 -5.52 -6.15
N GLU A 28 -1.51 -6.22 -6.85
CA GLU A 28 -1.33 -7.64 -7.15
C GLU A 28 0.00 -7.94 -7.88
N PRO A 29 0.46 -7.09 -8.83
CA PRO A 29 1.75 -7.32 -9.49
C PRO A 29 2.96 -7.33 -8.56
N PHE A 30 2.87 -6.71 -7.38
CA PHE A 30 3.95 -6.63 -6.40
C PHE A 30 3.82 -7.65 -5.26
N ALA A 31 2.61 -8.10 -4.93
CA ALA A 31 2.36 -9.00 -3.80
C ALA A 31 3.16 -10.31 -3.90
N GLY A 32 3.19 -10.91 -5.08
CA GLY A 32 3.98 -12.12 -5.31
C GLY A 32 5.49 -11.91 -5.20
N ASP A 33 5.98 -10.73 -5.57
CA ASP A 33 7.40 -10.38 -5.41
C ASP A 33 7.77 -10.29 -3.93
N LEU A 34 6.95 -9.57 -3.17
CA LEU A 34 7.21 -9.34 -1.76
C LEU A 34 7.21 -10.65 -0.95
N VAL A 35 6.26 -11.57 -1.23
CA VAL A 35 6.21 -12.87 -0.56
C VAL A 35 7.37 -13.78 -0.96
N ARG A 36 7.86 -13.73 -2.20
CA ARG A 36 9.04 -14.52 -2.63
C ARG A 36 10.30 -14.21 -1.81
N ARG A 37 10.45 -13.00 -1.29
CA ARG A 37 11.57 -12.60 -0.43
C ARG A 37 11.60 -13.34 0.92
N LEU A 38 10.49 -13.99 1.27
CA LEU A 38 10.37 -14.83 2.48
C LEU A 38 10.64 -16.31 2.23
N GLN A 39 10.60 -16.80 0.98
CA GLN A 39 10.56 -18.25 0.67
C GLN A 39 11.83 -19.03 1.06
N SER A 40 12.99 -18.38 1.15
CA SER A 40 14.24 -19.04 1.55
C SER A 40 14.40 -19.16 3.06
N ARG A 41 13.43 -18.71 3.85
CA ARG A 41 13.48 -18.64 5.32
C ARG A 41 12.65 -19.74 5.95
N HIS A 42 13.11 -20.21 7.11
CA HIS A 42 12.30 -21.09 7.95
C HIS A 42 11.32 -20.24 8.75
N LEU A 43 10.04 -20.35 8.43
CA LEU A 43 8.97 -19.53 9.00
C LEU A 43 7.95 -20.43 9.69
N THR A 44 7.47 -19.99 10.84
CA THR A 44 6.34 -20.56 11.59
C THR A 44 5.23 -19.55 11.79
N HIS A 45 5.58 -18.27 12.03
CA HIS A 45 4.64 -17.19 12.30
C HIS A 45 4.99 -15.96 11.44
N VAL A 46 4.04 -15.48 10.66
CA VAL A 46 4.19 -14.29 9.81
C VAL A 46 3.13 -13.26 10.18
N LEU A 47 3.57 -12.02 10.43
CA LEU A 47 2.70 -10.88 10.63
C LEU A 47 2.66 -10.02 9.37
N GLU A 48 1.47 -9.74 8.87
CA GLU A 48 1.25 -8.69 7.88
C GLU A 48 0.67 -7.45 8.57
N ILE A 49 1.33 -6.31 8.43
CA ILE A 49 0.84 -5.02 8.93
C ILE A 49 0.33 -4.17 7.77
N ALA A 50 -0.70 -3.35 8.01
CA ALA A 50 -1.40 -2.57 6.98
C ALA A 50 -1.85 -3.46 5.81
N ALA A 51 -2.54 -4.57 6.10
CA ALA A 51 -2.93 -5.59 5.15
C ALA A 51 -3.95 -5.11 4.10
N GLY A 52 -4.63 -4.00 4.38
CA GLY A 52 -5.67 -3.47 3.50
C GLY A 52 -6.76 -4.51 3.25
N THR A 53 -7.10 -4.73 1.99
CA THR A 53 -8.09 -5.75 1.59
C THR A 53 -7.48 -7.15 1.41
N GLY A 54 -6.25 -7.40 1.90
CA GLY A 54 -5.65 -8.71 2.04
C GLY A 54 -4.98 -9.28 0.78
N VAL A 55 -4.50 -8.45 -0.14
CA VAL A 55 -3.84 -8.95 -1.37
C VAL A 55 -2.56 -9.73 -1.07
N VAL A 56 -1.72 -9.25 -0.14
CA VAL A 56 -0.51 -9.96 0.28
C VAL A 56 -0.87 -11.13 1.18
N THR A 57 -1.88 -11.00 2.03
CA THR A 57 -2.41 -12.11 2.83
C THR A 57 -2.80 -13.29 1.94
N ARG A 58 -3.51 -13.04 0.83
CA ARG A 58 -3.85 -14.07 -0.17
C ARG A 58 -2.61 -14.67 -0.81
N ALA A 59 -1.60 -13.88 -1.11
CA ALA A 59 -0.34 -14.37 -1.67
C ALA A 59 0.44 -15.22 -0.64
N LEU A 60 0.53 -14.79 0.62
CA LEU A 60 1.10 -15.57 1.73
C LEU A 60 0.37 -16.91 1.89
N ALA A 61 -0.96 -16.89 1.96
CA ALA A 61 -1.78 -18.08 2.10
C ALA A 61 -1.59 -19.10 0.96
N LYS A 62 -1.30 -18.62 -0.25
CA LYS A 62 -1.05 -19.43 -1.44
C LYS A 62 0.37 -19.98 -1.50
N MET A 63 1.38 -19.19 -1.10
CA MET A 63 2.79 -19.44 -1.39
C MET A 63 3.55 -20.08 -0.22
N LEU A 64 3.13 -19.83 1.03
CA LEU A 64 3.77 -20.40 2.20
C LEU A 64 3.17 -21.77 2.57
N PRO A 65 3.96 -22.66 3.21
CA PRO A 65 3.46 -23.93 3.74
C PRO A 65 2.25 -23.73 4.66
N SER A 66 1.32 -24.68 4.67
CA SER A 66 0.10 -24.60 5.51
C SER A 66 0.37 -24.61 7.02
N THR A 67 1.57 -25.01 7.42
CA THR A 67 2.05 -25.00 8.80
C THR A 67 2.44 -23.61 9.30
N VAL A 68 2.63 -22.63 8.41
CA VAL A 68 2.97 -21.25 8.78
C VAL A 68 1.71 -20.52 9.21
N GLU A 69 1.64 -20.02 10.42
CA GLU A 69 0.55 -19.17 10.88
C GLU A 69 0.66 -17.77 10.29
N ILE A 70 -0.48 -17.21 9.83
CA ILE A 70 -0.55 -15.86 9.27
C ILE A 70 -1.47 -15.02 10.13
N VAL A 71 -0.94 -13.92 10.64
CA VAL A 71 -1.70 -12.84 11.29
C VAL A 71 -1.68 -11.64 10.36
N ALA A 72 -2.83 -11.07 10.03
CA ALA A 72 -2.98 -9.90 9.19
C ALA A 72 -3.66 -8.77 9.97
N THR A 73 -3.03 -7.60 9.99
CA THR A 73 -3.53 -6.44 10.73
C THR A 73 -3.71 -5.23 9.84
N ASP A 74 -4.71 -4.41 10.15
CA ASP A 74 -4.91 -3.09 9.54
C ASP A 74 -5.50 -2.14 10.56
N LEU A 75 -5.24 -0.85 10.40
CA LEU A 75 -5.81 0.20 11.24
C LEU A 75 -7.31 0.40 10.96
N ASN A 76 -7.72 0.24 9.69
CA ASN A 76 -9.05 0.54 9.20
C ASN A 76 -9.96 -0.71 9.23
N PRO A 77 -11.03 -0.73 10.07
CA PRO A 77 -11.93 -1.87 10.16
C PRO A 77 -12.59 -2.22 8.82
N GLY A 78 -12.99 -1.20 8.04
CA GLY A 78 -13.63 -1.41 6.73
C GLY A 78 -12.73 -2.12 5.71
N MET A 79 -11.40 -1.97 5.82
CA MET A 79 -10.45 -2.73 5.00
C MET A 79 -10.43 -4.20 5.40
N LEU A 80 -10.40 -4.47 6.71
CA LEU A 80 -10.46 -5.84 7.24
C LEU A 80 -11.79 -6.54 6.93
N GLU A 81 -12.91 -5.83 7.03
CA GLU A 81 -14.23 -6.36 6.65
C GLU A 81 -14.25 -6.75 5.18
N GLN A 82 -13.70 -5.91 4.29
CA GLN A 82 -13.58 -6.23 2.88
C GLN A 82 -12.65 -7.44 2.65
N ALA A 83 -11.51 -7.50 3.36
CA ALA A 83 -10.57 -8.62 3.26
C ALA A 83 -11.22 -9.95 3.69
N GLN A 84 -11.94 -9.95 4.80
CA GLN A 84 -12.65 -11.12 5.35
C GLN A 84 -13.83 -11.58 4.48
N SER A 85 -14.40 -10.69 3.66
CA SER A 85 -15.46 -11.03 2.72
C SER A 85 -14.97 -11.88 1.53
N ILE A 86 -13.66 -11.94 1.33
CA ILE A 86 -13.02 -12.68 0.24
C ILE A 86 -12.59 -14.05 0.77
N ASP A 87 -13.00 -15.12 0.06
CA ASP A 87 -12.68 -16.49 0.46
C ASP A 87 -11.16 -16.73 0.48
N MET A 88 -10.70 -17.29 1.61
CA MET A 88 -9.31 -17.63 1.85
C MET A 88 -9.11 -19.14 1.77
N LYS A 89 -8.02 -19.58 1.12
CA LYS A 89 -7.71 -21.01 0.96
C LYS A 89 -7.30 -21.71 2.26
N ARG A 90 -7.02 -20.95 3.31
CA ARG A 90 -6.61 -21.43 4.63
C ARG A 90 -6.94 -20.40 5.72
N PRO A 91 -6.97 -20.78 7.00
CA PRO A 91 -7.21 -19.86 8.10
C PRO A 91 -6.16 -18.74 8.15
N VAL A 92 -6.62 -17.53 8.41
CA VAL A 92 -5.82 -16.32 8.67
C VAL A 92 -6.42 -15.64 9.90
N GLN A 93 -5.57 -15.18 10.80
CA GLN A 93 -6.01 -14.39 11.96
C GLN A 93 -6.04 -12.92 11.56
N TRP A 94 -7.25 -12.35 11.50
CA TRP A 94 -7.45 -10.93 11.21
C TRP A 94 -7.61 -10.14 12.50
N ARG A 95 -6.88 -9.04 12.64
CA ARG A 95 -6.94 -8.20 13.84
C ARG A 95 -6.77 -6.72 13.50
N GLN A 96 -7.65 -5.87 14.04
CA GLN A 96 -7.41 -4.44 13.99
C GLN A 96 -6.24 -4.07 14.88
N ALA A 97 -5.25 -3.36 14.34
CA ALA A 97 -4.10 -2.88 15.09
C ALA A 97 -3.47 -1.65 14.43
N ASP A 98 -2.90 -0.79 15.27
CA ASP A 98 -2.02 0.29 14.85
C ASP A 98 -0.59 -0.26 14.72
N ALA A 99 0.07 -0.01 13.61
CA ALA A 99 1.47 -0.39 13.40
C ALA A 99 2.43 0.32 14.35
N LEU A 100 2.00 1.42 14.98
CA LEU A 100 2.77 2.17 15.97
C LEU A 100 2.62 1.61 17.40
N ASP A 101 1.71 0.65 17.62
CA ASP A 101 1.46 0.00 18.93
C ASP A 101 0.91 -1.41 18.67
N LEU A 102 1.79 -2.33 18.29
CA LEU A 102 1.41 -3.70 17.91
C LEU A 102 1.02 -4.53 19.14
N PRO A 103 -0.21 -5.06 19.21
CA PRO A 103 -0.73 -5.79 20.37
C PRO A 103 -0.23 -7.24 20.44
N PHE A 104 1.08 -7.42 20.24
CA PHE A 104 1.75 -8.72 20.27
C PHE A 104 2.97 -8.70 21.20
N PRO A 105 3.33 -9.84 21.80
CA PRO A 105 4.56 -9.96 22.60
C PRO A 105 5.82 -9.69 21.76
N GLU A 106 6.93 -9.44 22.45
CA GLU A 106 8.25 -9.42 21.84
C GLU A 106 8.56 -10.76 21.18
N GLU A 107 9.33 -10.75 20.08
CA GLU A 107 9.88 -11.93 19.41
C GLU A 107 8.84 -12.99 19.02
N SER A 108 7.62 -12.57 18.67
CA SER A 108 6.49 -13.45 18.37
C SER A 108 6.30 -13.81 16.89
N PHE A 109 7.07 -13.20 15.98
CA PHE A 109 6.95 -13.46 14.54
C PHE A 109 8.33 -13.61 13.88
N ASP A 110 8.51 -14.65 13.07
CA ASP A 110 9.76 -14.88 12.32
C ASP A 110 9.94 -13.85 11.19
N ALA A 111 8.82 -13.34 10.66
CA ALA A 111 8.80 -12.32 9.62
C ALA A 111 7.64 -11.35 9.82
N VAL A 112 7.90 -10.09 9.51
CA VAL A 112 6.88 -9.05 9.31
C VAL A 112 6.89 -8.60 7.86
N ILE A 113 5.72 -8.42 7.27
CA ILE A 113 5.56 -7.98 5.88
C ILE A 113 4.61 -6.78 5.81
N CYS A 114 4.92 -5.80 4.93
CA CYS A 114 4.07 -4.62 4.72
C CYS A 114 4.12 -4.18 3.26
N GLN A 115 3.02 -4.29 2.54
CA GLN A 115 2.95 -3.79 1.17
C GLN A 115 2.29 -2.43 1.11
N PHE A 116 3.03 -1.41 0.68
CA PHE A 116 2.52 -0.05 0.45
C PHE A 116 1.75 0.56 1.64
N GLY A 117 2.11 0.16 2.86
CA GLY A 117 1.54 0.69 4.11
C GLY A 117 2.45 1.71 4.78
N VAL A 118 3.77 1.48 4.76
CA VAL A 118 4.77 2.27 5.51
C VAL A 118 4.67 3.78 5.25
N MET A 119 4.40 4.20 4.02
CA MET A 119 4.30 5.62 3.67
C MET A 119 3.17 6.35 4.41
N PHE A 120 2.15 5.64 4.89
CA PHE A 120 1.03 6.20 5.64
C PHE A 120 1.30 6.36 7.15
N PHE A 121 2.33 5.72 7.69
CA PHE A 121 2.63 5.82 9.12
C PHE A 121 3.08 7.24 9.48
N PRO A 122 2.47 7.90 10.48
CA PRO A 122 2.85 9.25 10.86
C PRO A 122 4.27 9.30 11.48
N ASP A 123 4.64 8.27 12.24
CA ASP A 123 5.96 8.07 12.84
C ASP A 123 6.53 6.71 12.40
N LYS A 124 7.35 6.74 11.37
CA LYS A 124 7.93 5.53 10.77
C LYS A 124 8.96 4.87 11.69
N ALA A 125 9.74 5.68 12.42
CA ALA A 125 10.72 5.16 13.35
C ALA A 125 10.05 4.38 14.49
N LYS A 126 8.94 4.89 15.01
CA LYS A 126 8.13 4.19 16.04
C LYS A 126 7.52 2.90 15.49
N ALA A 127 6.94 2.92 14.29
CA ALA A 127 6.41 1.72 13.66
C ALA A 127 7.51 0.66 13.43
N PHE A 128 8.69 1.09 12.98
CA PHE A 128 9.83 0.19 12.81
C PHE A 128 10.36 -0.35 14.13
N ALA A 129 10.30 0.42 15.21
CA ALA A 129 10.64 -0.06 16.56
C ALA A 129 9.65 -1.15 17.03
N GLU A 130 8.37 -1.02 16.73
CA GLU A 130 7.38 -2.06 17.03
C GLU A 130 7.62 -3.32 16.19
N VAL A 131 7.93 -3.17 14.89
CA VAL A 131 8.32 -4.30 14.04
C VAL A 131 9.59 -4.97 14.59
N TYR A 132 10.60 -4.18 14.96
CA TYR A 132 11.84 -4.69 15.57
C TYR A 132 11.54 -5.46 16.86
N ARG A 133 10.67 -4.94 17.70
CA ARG A 133 10.28 -5.57 18.98
C ARG A 133 9.65 -6.95 18.79
N VAL A 134 8.71 -7.07 17.85
CA VAL A 134 7.99 -8.35 17.63
C VAL A 134 8.79 -9.39 16.85
N LEU A 135 9.91 -9.01 16.22
CA LEU A 135 10.83 -9.94 15.55
C LEU A 135 11.86 -10.49 16.53
N PRO A 136 12.22 -11.80 16.48
CA PRO A 136 13.39 -12.34 17.16
C PRO A 136 14.68 -11.95 16.44
N HIS A 137 15.84 -12.20 17.06
CA HIS A 137 17.12 -12.11 16.36
C HIS A 137 17.15 -13.03 15.12
N GLY A 138 17.56 -12.47 13.99
CA GLY A 138 17.51 -13.15 12.69
C GLY A 138 16.14 -13.08 11.99
N GLY A 139 15.11 -12.57 12.68
CA GLY A 139 13.81 -12.25 12.08
C GLY A 139 13.91 -11.19 10.99
N VAL A 140 12.98 -11.19 10.05
CA VAL A 140 13.05 -10.33 8.86
C VAL A 140 11.85 -9.40 8.75
N PHE A 141 12.12 -8.15 8.39
CA PHE A 141 11.12 -7.21 7.93
C PHE A 141 11.23 -7.03 6.42
N VAL A 142 10.14 -7.28 5.69
CA VAL A 142 10.05 -7.09 4.24
C VAL A 142 8.91 -6.12 3.94
N PHE A 143 9.22 -5.04 3.25
CA PHE A 143 8.19 -4.08 2.84
C PHE A 143 8.49 -3.47 1.49
N ASN A 144 7.50 -2.83 0.90
CA ASN A 144 7.72 -1.98 -0.26
C ASN A 144 7.01 -0.62 -0.09
N VAL A 145 7.56 0.35 -0.78
CA VAL A 145 7.00 1.70 -0.91
C VAL A 145 7.01 2.10 -2.37
N TRP A 146 6.07 2.95 -2.78
CA TRP A 146 6.11 3.49 -4.13
C TRP A 146 7.36 4.36 -4.33
N ASP A 147 7.96 4.27 -5.50
CA ASP A 147 8.93 5.26 -5.95
C ASP A 147 8.21 6.58 -6.28
N ARG A 148 8.96 7.65 -6.57
CA ARG A 148 8.42 8.96 -6.91
C ARG A 148 7.32 8.85 -7.96
N ILE A 149 6.36 9.76 -7.91
CA ILE A 149 5.14 9.68 -8.73
C ILE A 149 5.43 9.69 -10.24
N GLU A 150 6.54 10.30 -10.66
CA GLU A 150 6.98 10.38 -12.06
C GLU A 150 7.29 8.99 -12.66
N GLU A 151 7.68 8.05 -11.82
CA GLU A 151 7.97 6.66 -12.21
C GLU A 151 6.70 5.78 -12.24
N ASN A 152 5.54 6.36 -11.95
CA ASN A 152 4.27 5.67 -11.84
C ASN A 152 3.21 6.33 -12.75
N ASP A 153 3.03 5.77 -13.92
CA ASP A 153 2.28 6.37 -15.04
C ASP A 153 0.85 6.76 -14.70
N PHE A 154 0.08 5.87 -14.08
CA PHE A 154 -1.34 6.11 -13.83
C PHE A 154 -1.59 7.18 -12.77
N PRO A 155 -1.03 7.10 -11.55
CA PRO A 155 -1.25 8.14 -10.53
C PRO A 155 -0.69 9.51 -10.96
N ASN A 156 0.43 9.54 -11.69
CA ASN A 156 1.00 10.78 -12.24
C ASN A 156 0.05 11.42 -13.26
N THR A 157 -0.53 10.61 -14.16
CA THR A 157 -1.49 11.10 -15.17
C THR A 157 -2.76 11.62 -14.50
N VAL A 158 -3.32 10.87 -13.54
CA VAL A 158 -4.53 11.29 -12.81
C VAL A 158 -4.29 12.58 -12.04
N THR A 159 -3.20 12.67 -11.26
CA THR A 159 -2.89 13.86 -10.46
C THR A 159 -2.74 15.11 -11.33
N LYS A 160 -2.05 15.00 -12.47
CA LYS A 160 -1.93 16.13 -13.42
C LYS A 160 -3.25 16.50 -14.08
N ALA A 161 -4.08 15.53 -14.40
CA ALA A 161 -5.35 15.77 -15.11
C ALA A 161 -6.38 16.51 -14.25
N ILE A 162 -6.42 16.26 -12.94
CA ILE A 162 -7.40 16.89 -12.05
C ILE A 162 -6.94 18.24 -11.49
N ALA A 163 -5.63 18.54 -11.55
CA ALA A 163 -5.08 19.78 -10.99
C ALA A 163 -5.78 21.06 -11.51
N PRO A 164 -6.14 21.20 -12.81
CA PRO A 164 -6.83 22.38 -13.32
C PRO A 164 -8.23 22.65 -12.74
N LEU A 165 -8.89 21.66 -12.13
CA LEU A 165 -10.16 21.87 -11.42
C LEU A 165 -9.98 22.69 -10.13
N PHE A 166 -8.76 22.75 -9.61
CA PHE A 166 -8.43 23.38 -8.34
C PHE A 166 -7.23 24.33 -8.51
N PRO A 167 -7.36 25.43 -9.26
CA PRO A 167 -6.22 26.25 -9.69
C PRO A 167 -5.40 26.80 -8.52
N ASP A 168 -6.07 27.18 -7.42
CA ASP A 168 -5.42 27.77 -6.26
C ASP A 168 -4.85 26.73 -5.29
N ASN A 169 -5.43 25.52 -5.23
CA ASN A 169 -5.03 24.47 -4.29
C ASN A 169 -5.28 23.07 -4.87
N PRO A 170 -4.49 22.62 -5.85
CA PRO A 170 -4.69 21.32 -6.48
C PRO A 170 -4.48 20.15 -5.48
N PRO A 171 -5.29 19.10 -5.56
CA PRO A 171 -5.10 17.89 -4.76
C PRO A 171 -3.75 17.25 -5.03
N ARG A 172 -3.02 16.90 -3.97
CA ARG A 172 -1.66 16.35 -4.05
C ARG A 172 -1.50 15.03 -3.29
N PHE A 173 -2.58 14.42 -2.87
CA PHE A 173 -2.56 13.19 -2.05
C PHE A 173 -1.57 12.15 -2.59
N HIS A 174 -1.67 11.76 -3.85
CA HIS A 174 -0.79 10.71 -4.39
C HIS A 174 0.69 11.09 -4.33
N ALA A 175 1.05 12.30 -4.74
CA ALA A 175 2.44 12.75 -4.73
C ALA A 175 2.97 12.97 -3.30
N ARG A 176 2.09 13.39 -2.36
CA ARG A 176 2.47 13.76 -0.99
C ARG A 176 2.58 12.55 -0.08
N VAL A 177 1.68 11.59 -0.17
CA VAL A 177 1.61 10.44 0.74
C VAL A 177 2.11 9.16 0.08
N PRO A 178 1.39 8.49 -0.85
CA PRO A 178 1.87 7.24 -1.43
C PRO A 178 3.25 7.36 -2.07
N HIS A 179 3.52 8.43 -2.80
CA HIS A 179 4.78 8.64 -3.52
C HIS A 179 5.73 9.64 -2.82
N GLY A 180 5.45 10.02 -1.57
CA GLY A 180 6.27 10.96 -0.81
C GLY A 180 7.40 10.32 -0.01
N TYR A 181 7.39 9.01 0.18
CA TYR A 181 8.37 8.28 0.98
C TYR A 181 9.20 7.33 0.11
N HIS A 182 10.05 7.90 -0.74
CA HIS A 182 10.83 7.16 -1.75
C HIS A 182 12.35 7.37 -1.65
N SER A 183 12.85 8.20 -0.72
CA SER A 183 14.30 8.40 -0.52
C SER A 183 14.89 7.22 0.24
N VAL A 184 15.88 6.57 -0.38
CA VAL A 184 16.64 5.48 0.23
C VAL A 184 17.30 5.92 1.54
N GLU A 185 17.89 7.11 1.56
CA GLU A 185 18.57 7.68 2.74
C GLU A 185 17.59 7.89 3.90
N ILE A 186 16.35 8.33 3.60
CA ILE A 186 15.31 8.51 4.62
C ILE A 186 14.85 7.15 5.15
N ILE A 187 14.66 6.16 4.28
CA ILE A 187 14.27 4.80 4.66
C ILE A 187 15.34 4.18 5.57
N GLU A 188 16.62 4.26 5.20
CA GLU A 188 17.75 3.74 6.00
C GLU A 188 17.85 4.43 7.36
N ARG A 189 17.69 5.76 7.39
CA ARG A 189 17.68 6.55 8.63
C ARG A 189 16.54 6.12 9.56
N ASP A 190 15.32 5.98 9.03
CA ASP A 190 14.15 5.65 9.83
C ASP A 190 14.19 4.19 10.32
N LEU A 191 14.75 3.25 9.54
CA LEU A 191 15.04 1.89 9.98
C LEU A 191 16.05 1.87 11.13
N THR A 192 17.13 2.65 11.01
CA THR A 192 18.15 2.77 12.07
C THR A 192 17.54 3.36 13.34
N ALA A 193 16.71 4.40 13.22
CA ALA A 193 16.00 4.99 14.35
C ALA A 193 15.00 4.03 15.00
N GLY A 194 14.43 3.08 14.23
CA GLY A 194 13.59 1.98 14.70
C GLY A 194 14.34 0.80 15.30
N GLY A 195 15.69 0.85 15.37
CA GLY A 195 16.52 -0.16 16.03
C GLY A 195 17.20 -1.17 15.09
N PHE A 196 16.92 -1.14 13.78
CA PHE A 196 17.60 -2.00 12.82
C PHE A 196 19.04 -1.51 12.58
N THR A 197 20.01 -2.36 12.87
CA THR A 197 21.45 -2.05 12.72
C THR A 197 22.08 -2.73 11.51
N SER A 198 21.43 -3.76 10.96
CA SER A 198 21.86 -4.40 9.72
C SER A 198 21.55 -3.49 8.52
N LYS A 199 22.42 -3.53 7.51
CA LYS A 199 22.19 -2.78 6.27
C LYS A 199 20.99 -3.36 5.54
N PRO A 200 19.95 -2.56 5.22
CA PRO A 200 18.82 -3.05 4.43
C PRO A 200 19.25 -3.33 2.99
N GLU A 201 18.68 -4.37 2.40
CA GLU A 201 18.70 -4.60 0.96
C GLU A 201 17.53 -3.85 0.35
N ILE A 202 17.82 -2.90 -0.55
CA ILE A 202 16.80 -2.06 -1.21
C ILE A 202 16.92 -2.24 -2.72
N GLU A 203 15.86 -2.72 -3.34
CA GLU A 203 15.80 -2.99 -4.78
C GLU A 203 14.70 -2.18 -5.45
N VAL A 204 15.01 -1.64 -6.63
CA VAL A 204 14.00 -1.02 -7.51
C VAL A 204 13.26 -2.13 -8.25
N VAL A 205 11.96 -2.21 -8.03
CA VAL A 205 11.07 -3.20 -8.67
C VAL A 205 10.13 -2.49 -9.62
N THR A 206 10.27 -2.78 -10.91
CA THR A 206 9.37 -2.25 -11.95
C THR A 206 8.37 -3.32 -12.37
N ARG A 207 7.11 -2.94 -12.50
CA ARG A 207 5.99 -3.79 -12.96
C ARG A 207 5.13 -3.02 -13.96
N GLU A 208 4.33 -3.75 -14.70
CA GLU A 208 3.27 -3.20 -15.50
C GLU A 208 1.96 -3.18 -14.70
N SER A 209 1.37 -2.00 -14.57
CA SER A 209 -0.01 -1.82 -14.12
C SER A 209 -0.93 -2.01 -15.33
N ARG A 210 -1.93 -2.88 -15.20
CA ARG A 210 -2.86 -3.21 -16.28
C ARG A 210 -4.30 -2.95 -15.86
N ALA A 211 -5.09 -2.36 -16.75
CA ALA A 211 -6.51 -2.16 -16.52
C ALA A 211 -7.33 -2.42 -17.79
N ARG A 212 -8.59 -2.82 -17.62
CA ARG A 212 -9.50 -3.12 -18.73
C ARG A 212 -9.87 -1.88 -19.53
N ALA A 213 -9.91 -0.71 -18.89
CA ALA A 213 -10.25 0.56 -19.49
C ALA A 213 -9.71 1.74 -18.68
N PRO A 214 -9.46 2.90 -19.31
CA PRO A 214 -9.06 4.14 -18.62
C PRO A 214 -9.95 4.53 -17.45
N ARG A 215 -11.28 4.37 -17.61
CA ARG A 215 -12.25 4.65 -16.55
C ARG A 215 -12.02 3.83 -15.27
N SER A 216 -11.56 2.58 -15.40
CA SER A 216 -11.27 1.75 -14.23
C SER A 216 -10.15 2.34 -13.36
N ILE A 217 -9.12 2.90 -14.01
CA ILE A 217 -8.01 3.59 -13.33
C ILE A 217 -8.48 4.92 -12.74
N ALA A 218 -9.27 5.71 -13.48
CA ALA A 218 -9.82 6.95 -12.93
C ALA A 218 -10.69 6.70 -11.68
N MET A 219 -11.53 5.66 -11.71
CA MET A 219 -12.32 5.23 -10.54
C MET A 219 -11.41 4.77 -9.39
N ALA A 220 -10.39 3.97 -9.69
CA ALA A 220 -9.44 3.48 -8.70
C ALA A 220 -8.78 4.61 -7.92
N TYR A 221 -8.20 5.58 -8.63
CA TYR A 221 -7.43 6.65 -8.01
C TYR A 221 -8.29 7.79 -7.47
N CYS A 222 -9.34 8.26 -8.20
CA CYS A 222 -10.17 9.37 -7.74
C CYS A 222 -11.16 8.97 -6.63
N GLN A 223 -11.66 7.73 -6.64
CA GLN A 223 -12.75 7.32 -5.75
C GLN A 223 -12.40 6.16 -4.82
N GLY A 224 -11.37 5.36 -5.17
CA GLY A 224 -10.90 4.21 -4.40
C GLY A 224 -9.70 4.51 -3.48
N THR A 225 -9.33 5.76 -3.31
CA THR A 225 -8.24 6.21 -2.43
C THR A 225 -8.66 7.44 -1.62
N PRO A 226 -7.91 7.82 -0.56
CA PRO A 226 -8.14 9.07 0.16
C PRO A 226 -8.05 10.36 -0.68
N LEU A 227 -7.58 10.32 -1.93
CA LEU A 227 -7.73 11.44 -2.86
C LEU A 227 -9.21 11.90 -2.95
N ARG A 228 -10.15 10.96 -2.85
CA ARG A 228 -11.58 11.28 -2.76
C ARG A 228 -11.86 12.28 -1.64
N ASN A 229 -11.36 12.01 -0.43
CA ASN A 229 -11.57 12.88 0.73
C ASN A 229 -10.97 14.28 0.49
N GLU A 230 -9.82 14.32 -0.20
CA GLU A 230 -9.14 15.57 -0.54
C GLU A 230 -9.91 16.38 -1.60
N ILE A 231 -10.54 15.72 -2.58
CA ILE A 231 -11.42 16.36 -3.58
C ILE A 231 -12.71 16.85 -2.92
N GLU A 232 -13.44 15.97 -2.22
CA GLU A 232 -14.72 16.28 -1.57
C GLU A 232 -14.55 17.37 -0.48
N GLY A 233 -13.42 17.40 0.21
CA GLY A 233 -13.09 18.44 1.17
C GLY A 233 -12.89 19.84 0.55
N ARG A 234 -12.62 19.93 -0.76
CA ARG A 234 -12.57 21.20 -1.53
C ARG A 234 -13.92 21.53 -2.13
N ASP A 235 -14.52 20.57 -2.83
CA ASP A 235 -15.86 20.67 -3.42
C ASP A 235 -16.41 19.27 -3.73
N GLU A 236 -17.45 18.87 -3.01
CA GLU A 236 -18.10 17.56 -3.14
C GLU A 236 -18.66 17.32 -4.57
N LEU A 237 -19.04 18.36 -5.28
CA LEU A 237 -19.61 18.25 -6.62
C LEU A 237 -18.56 17.90 -7.68
N LEU A 238 -17.29 18.15 -7.42
CA LEU A 238 -16.21 17.96 -8.41
C LEU A 238 -15.66 16.53 -8.49
N LEU A 239 -16.06 15.60 -7.61
CA LEU A 239 -15.57 14.22 -7.67
C LEU A 239 -15.91 13.53 -9.01
N GLY A 240 -17.12 13.79 -9.53
CA GLY A 240 -17.55 13.30 -10.84
C GLY A 240 -16.69 13.87 -11.97
N ASP A 241 -16.50 15.17 -11.99
CA ASP A 241 -15.71 15.87 -13.01
C ASP A 241 -14.24 15.48 -12.96
N ALA A 242 -13.66 15.33 -11.77
CA ALA A 242 -12.31 14.83 -11.59
C ALA A 242 -12.15 13.43 -12.22
N THR A 243 -13.12 12.53 -11.97
CA THR A 243 -13.10 11.17 -12.57
C THR A 243 -13.23 11.23 -14.10
N VAL A 244 -14.04 12.14 -14.66
CA VAL A 244 -14.19 12.32 -16.11
C VAL A 244 -12.90 12.85 -16.74
N LEU A 245 -12.27 13.87 -16.15
CA LEU A 245 -11.02 14.44 -16.64
C LEU A 245 -9.87 13.44 -16.56
N ALA A 246 -9.76 12.70 -15.46
CA ALA A 246 -8.79 11.64 -15.33
C ALA A 246 -8.99 10.55 -16.39
N THR A 247 -10.25 10.14 -16.65
CA THR A 247 -10.58 9.17 -17.70
C THR A 247 -10.16 9.66 -19.07
N LYS A 248 -10.41 10.94 -19.38
CA LYS A 248 -10.04 11.58 -20.66
C LYS A 248 -8.52 11.56 -20.83
N ALA A 249 -7.76 12.05 -19.86
CA ALA A 249 -6.30 12.11 -19.92
C ALA A 249 -5.65 10.71 -20.04
N LEU A 250 -6.17 9.72 -19.31
CA LEU A 250 -5.73 8.33 -19.44
C LEU A 250 -6.05 7.76 -20.82
N THR A 251 -7.22 8.10 -21.41
CA THR A 251 -7.60 7.69 -22.77
C THR A 251 -6.69 8.30 -23.82
N GLU A 252 -6.37 9.58 -23.70
CA GLU A 252 -5.47 10.29 -24.61
C GLU A 252 -4.05 9.73 -24.57
N ARG A 253 -3.55 9.37 -23.38
CA ARG A 253 -2.19 8.87 -23.20
C ARG A 253 -2.03 7.39 -23.53
N PHE A 254 -2.99 6.54 -23.16
CA PHE A 254 -2.85 5.07 -23.20
C PHE A 254 -3.85 4.36 -24.14
N GLY A 255 -4.78 5.08 -24.74
CA GLY A 255 -5.80 4.52 -25.62
C GLY A 255 -7.13 4.22 -24.92
N ARG A 256 -8.13 3.73 -25.70
CA ARG A 256 -9.52 3.52 -25.24
C ARG A 256 -9.80 2.13 -24.68
N GLY A 257 -8.98 1.13 -25.03
CA GLY A 257 -9.15 -0.29 -24.65
C GLY A 257 -8.43 -0.63 -23.36
N PRO A 258 -8.02 -1.90 -23.21
CA PRO A 258 -7.11 -2.27 -22.14
C PRO A 258 -5.85 -1.40 -22.19
N ILE A 259 -5.49 -0.85 -21.03
CA ILE A 259 -4.33 0.04 -20.92
C ILE A 259 -3.25 -0.58 -20.05
N VAL A 260 -2.01 -0.23 -20.35
CA VAL A 260 -0.81 -0.65 -19.62
C VAL A 260 0.00 0.59 -19.31
N GLY A 261 0.44 0.72 -18.06
CA GLY A 261 1.34 1.77 -17.62
C GLY A 261 2.46 1.20 -16.76
N LYS A 262 3.57 1.92 -16.67
CA LYS A 262 4.67 1.59 -15.78
C LYS A 262 4.27 1.86 -14.33
N SER A 263 4.67 0.95 -13.42
CA SER A 263 4.70 1.18 -11.99
C SER A 263 6.04 0.77 -11.40
N GLN A 264 6.56 1.55 -10.46
CA GLN A 264 7.85 1.33 -9.84
C GLN A 264 7.78 1.51 -8.33
N ALA A 265 8.43 0.61 -7.61
CA ALA A 265 8.49 0.58 -6.16
C ALA A 265 9.90 0.28 -5.69
N LEU A 266 10.20 0.66 -4.45
CA LEU A 266 11.37 0.20 -3.71
C LEU A 266 10.94 -0.97 -2.82
N ALA A 267 11.55 -2.14 -3.01
CA ALA A 267 11.35 -3.28 -2.12
C ALA A 267 12.53 -3.35 -1.14
N VAL A 268 12.22 -3.43 0.14
CA VAL A 268 13.17 -3.36 1.25
C VAL A 268 13.12 -4.65 2.03
N THR A 269 14.29 -5.23 2.31
CA THR A 269 14.47 -6.39 3.18
C THR A 269 15.52 -6.04 4.23
N VAL A 270 15.18 -6.18 5.51
CA VAL A 270 16.10 -5.93 6.62
C VAL A 270 15.95 -7.01 7.68
N VAL A 271 17.07 -7.42 8.30
CA VAL A 271 17.14 -8.45 9.35
C VAL A 271 17.39 -7.78 10.69
N LYS A 272 16.70 -8.25 11.75
CA LYS A 272 16.98 -7.86 13.14
C LYS A 272 18.26 -8.49 13.68
#